data_c52756eb15b714d2e9f9826dcc11f47e
#
_entry.id   c52756eb15b714d2e9f9826dcc11f47e
#
_cell.length_a   1.000
_cell.length_b   1.000
_cell.length_c   1.000
_cell.angle_alpha   90.00
_cell.angle_beta   90.00
_cell.angle_gamma   90.00
#
_symmetry.space_group_name_H-M   'P 1'
#
loop_
_entity.id
_entity.type
_entity.pdbx_description
1 polymer ?
#
loop_
_entity_poly.entity_id
_entity_poly.type
_entity_poly.pdbx_seq_one_letter_code
_entity_poly.pdbx_strand_id
1 'polypeptide(L)'
;TMGRKAEKGAGAVWRWRDGELRQLFKGISIPNSICFTPDGRVAHFSDTATGQVMKVALDAAGWPQGTPEAWLDLDRAGLNPDGAVIDAEGRFWNAQWGAGRVACYTPDGRFLQAVETPDATQSSCPAFGGPDLSTLFVTTALENMSAEARARHPASGQVFAFPAVARGLPEPQVLMPPKDG
;
A
#
# COMPACT_ATOMS: atom_id res chain seq x y z
N THR A 1 -9.34 4.88 -6.23
CA THR A 1 -9.21 5.30 -7.66
C THR A 1 -8.57 6.67 -7.73
N MET A 2 -7.77 6.93 -8.73
CA MET A 2 -7.24 8.27 -9.04
C MET A 2 -7.81 8.77 -10.37
N GLY A 3 -7.72 10.06 -10.63
CA GLY A 3 -7.99 10.64 -11.94
C GLY A 3 -6.99 10.14 -13.00
N ARG A 4 -7.35 10.21 -14.29
CA ARG A 4 -6.54 9.66 -15.38
C ARG A 4 -5.11 10.22 -15.46
N LYS A 5 -4.91 11.46 -15.00
CA LYS A 5 -3.63 12.16 -14.96
C LYS A 5 -3.21 12.50 -13.52
N ALA A 6 -3.72 11.75 -12.53
CA ALA A 6 -3.51 12.03 -11.11
C ALA A 6 -3.90 13.46 -10.72
N GLU A 7 -5.00 13.97 -11.28
CA GLU A 7 -5.50 15.33 -10.99
C GLU A 7 -5.76 15.48 -9.48
N LYS A 8 -5.38 16.63 -8.94
CA LYS A 8 -5.48 16.90 -7.50
C LYS A 8 -6.91 16.71 -6.99
N GLY A 9 -7.04 15.79 -6.02
CA GLY A 9 -8.30 15.51 -5.35
C GLY A 9 -9.38 14.81 -6.18
N ALA A 10 -9.03 14.30 -7.38
CA ALA A 10 -10.00 13.61 -8.26
C ALA A 10 -10.23 12.14 -7.89
N GLY A 11 -9.39 11.58 -7.02
CA GLY A 11 -9.48 10.20 -6.60
C GLY A 11 -10.32 10.00 -5.32
N ALA A 12 -10.56 8.75 -5.02
CA ALA A 12 -11.36 8.35 -3.86
C ALA A 12 -11.06 6.91 -3.42
N VAL A 13 -11.38 6.60 -2.17
CA VAL A 13 -11.49 5.23 -1.67
C VAL A 13 -12.94 4.78 -1.79
N TRP A 14 -13.13 3.59 -2.35
CA TRP A 14 -14.44 2.99 -2.57
C TRP A 14 -14.51 1.63 -1.89
N ARG A 15 -15.71 1.26 -1.47
CA ARG A 15 -16.03 -0.08 -1.00
C ARG A 15 -17.13 -0.67 -1.86
N TRP A 16 -16.91 -1.89 -2.33
CA TRP A 16 -17.95 -2.73 -2.90
C TRP A 16 -18.34 -3.79 -1.89
N ARG A 17 -19.65 -3.97 -1.67
CA ARG A 17 -20.20 -5.03 -0.84
C ARG A 17 -21.63 -5.35 -1.29
N ASP A 18 -21.94 -6.64 -1.42
CA ASP A 18 -23.30 -7.13 -1.72
C ASP A 18 -23.93 -6.47 -2.96
N GLY A 19 -23.11 -6.21 -4.00
CA GLY A 19 -23.54 -5.54 -5.23
C GLY A 19 -23.59 -4.01 -5.16
N GLU A 20 -23.42 -3.42 -3.99
CA GLU A 20 -23.40 -1.96 -3.82
C GLU A 20 -21.96 -1.40 -3.82
N LEU A 21 -21.71 -0.42 -4.68
CA LEU A 21 -20.49 0.37 -4.68
C LEU A 21 -20.69 1.69 -3.94
N ARG A 22 -19.96 1.89 -2.83
CA ARG A 22 -20.07 3.11 -2.02
C ARG A 22 -18.74 3.85 -1.95
N GLN A 23 -18.78 5.16 -2.22
CA GLN A 23 -17.64 6.04 -1.98
C GLN A 23 -17.49 6.29 -0.48
N LEU A 24 -16.30 5.98 0.07
CA LEU A 24 -16.00 6.18 1.48
C LEU A 24 -15.30 7.52 1.72
N PHE A 25 -14.21 7.77 1.01
CA PHE A 25 -13.41 8.99 1.16
C PHE A 25 -13.09 9.56 -0.21
N LYS A 26 -13.28 10.87 -0.37
CA LYS A 26 -13.04 11.63 -1.60
C LYS A 26 -11.92 12.66 -1.41
N GLY A 27 -11.51 13.29 -2.49
CA GLY A 27 -10.53 14.39 -2.43
C GLY A 27 -9.09 13.91 -2.32
N ILE A 28 -8.82 12.65 -2.68
CA ILE A 28 -7.49 12.04 -2.69
C ILE A 28 -6.94 12.14 -4.12
N SER A 29 -5.66 12.48 -4.26
CA SER A 29 -5.06 12.65 -5.60
C SER A 29 -4.59 11.31 -6.16
N ILE A 30 -3.76 10.60 -5.41
CA ILE A 30 -3.19 9.30 -5.79
C ILE A 30 -3.42 8.31 -4.62
N PRO A 31 -4.64 7.71 -4.52
CA PRO A 31 -4.96 6.76 -3.45
C PRO A 31 -4.11 5.49 -3.55
N ASN A 32 -3.40 5.17 -2.47
CA ASN A 32 -2.50 4.03 -2.37
C ASN A 32 -2.52 3.40 -0.97
N SER A 33 -1.67 2.42 -0.70
CA SER A 33 -1.40 1.80 0.61
C SER A 33 -2.63 1.22 1.31
N ILE A 34 -3.70 0.83 0.57
CA ILE A 34 -4.89 0.29 1.23
C ILE A 34 -4.58 -1.09 1.85
N CYS A 35 -4.66 -1.19 3.16
CA CYS A 35 -4.47 -2.42 3.91
C CYS A 35 -5.18 -2.37 5.26
N PHE A 36 -5.26 -3.53 5.95
CA PHE A 36 -6.06 -3.69 7.16
C PHE A 36 -5.23 -4.34 8.25
N THR A 37 -5.50 -3.97 9.50
CA THR A 37 -4.90 -4.65 10.66
C THR A 37 -5.36 -6.11 10.75
N PRO A 38 -4.56 -7.01 11.40
CA PRO A 38 -4.90 -8.44 11.48
C PRO A 38 -6.26 -8.74 12.10
N ASP A 39 -6.73 -7.89 13.00
CA ASP A 39 -8.05 -7.98 13.63
C ASP A 39 -9.19 -7.37 12.79
N GLY A 40 -8.87 -6.75 11.63
CA GLY A 40 -9.83 -6.08 10.76
C GLY A 40 -10.46 -4.82 11.34
N ARG A 41 -9.88 -4.24 12.39
CA ARG A 41 -10.46 -3.10 13.10
C ARG A 41 -9.96 -1.75 12.65
N VAL A 42 -8.86 -1.69 11.89
CA VAL A 42 -8.30 -0.45 11.34
C VAL A 42 -7.95 -0.66 9.87
N ALA A 43 -8.32 0.29 9.04
CA ALA A 43 -7.82 0.41 7.67
C ALA A 43 -6.77 1.53 7.59
N HIS A 44 -5.74 1.29 6.80
CA HIS A 44 -4.78 2.31 6.38
C HIS A 44 -4.95 2.58 4.88
N PHE A 45 -4.70 3.81 4.46
CA PHE A 45 -4.56 4.19 3.06
C PHE A 45 -3.71 5.45 2.96
N SER A 46 -3.16 5.75 1.79
CA SER A 46 -2.35 6.96 1.58
C SER A 46 -2.85 7.81 0.44
N ASP A 47 -2.42 9.06 0.43
CA ASP A 47 -2.35 9.89 -0.77
C ASP A 47 -0.87 10.09 -1.11
N THR A 48 -0.36 9.40 -2.12
CA THR A 48 1.03 9.51 -2.56
C THR A 48 1.43 10.95 -2.85
N ALA A 49 0.50 11.75 -3.41
CA ALA A 49 0.76 13.15 -3.78
C ALA A 49 0.99 14.07 -2.59
N THR A 50 0.57 13.68 -1.40
CA THR A 50 0.73 14.47 -0.16
C THR A 50 1.68 13.80 0.84
N GLY A 51 2.18 12.58 0.54
CA GLY A 51 3.02 11.82 1.46
C GLY A 51 2.32 11.39 2.75
N GLN A 52 0.99 11.56 2.85
CA GLN A 52 0.24 11.24 4.06
C GLN A 52 -0.29 9.80 4.03
N VAL A 53 -0.04 9.06 5.10
CA VAL A 53 -0.72 7.78 5.38
C VAL A 53 -1.77 8.02 6.45
N MET A 54 -3.00 7.69 6.12
CA MET A 54 -4.18 7.84 6.98
C MET A 54 -4.52 6.51 7.64
N LYS A 55 -5.16 6.55 8.79
CA LYS A 55 -5.83 5.39 9.40
C LYS A 55 -7.26 5.74 9.78
N VAL A 56 -8.12 4.73 9.80
CA VAL A 56 -9.52 4.86 10.21
C VAL A 56 -9.96 3.59 10.92
N ALA A 57 -10.67 3.75 12.05
CA ALA A 57 -11.29 2.62 12.74
C ALA A 57 -12.43 2.03 11.88
N LEU A 58 -12.62 0.71 12.01
CA LEU A 58 -13.69 -0.02 11.35
C LEU A 58 -14.61 -0.69 12.38
N ASP A 59 -15.91 -0.74 12.09
CA ASP A 59 -16.85 -1.54 12.85
C ASP A 59 -16.72 -3.05 12.53
N ALA A 60 -17.51 -3.88 13.20
CA ALA A 60 -17.50 -5.33 13.02
C ALA A 60 -17.90 -5.77 11.59
N ALA A 61 -18.60 -4.93 10.83
CA ALA A 61 -18.97 -5.16 9.44
C ALA A 61 -17.94 -4.56 8.48
N GLY A 62 -16.85 -3.95 9.00
CA GLY A 62 -15.77 -3.31 8.25
C GLY A 62 -16.17 -1.97 7.65
N TRP A 63 -17.16 -1.25 8.21
CA TRP A 63 -17.46 0.12 7.81
C TRP A 63 -16.61 1.11 8.61
N PRO A 64 -16.12 2.18 7.96
CA PRO A 64 -15.39 3.23 8.66
C PRO A 64 -16.21 3.88 9.77
N GLN A 65 -15.57 4.08 10.91
CA GLN A 65 -16.12 4.81 12.04
C GLN A 65 -15.41 6.16 12.18
N GLY A 66 -16.14 7.23 11.90
CA GLY A 66 -15.61 8.59 11.97
C GLY A 66 -14.77 9.00 10.77
N THR A 67 -13.93 10.01 10.98
CA THR A 67 -13.06 10.61 9.96
C THR A 67 -11.65 9.98 10.03
N PRO A 68 -11.02 9.66 8.88
CA PRO A 68 -9.62 9.23 8.89
C PRO A 68 -8.72 10.28 9.52
N GLU A 69 -7.73 9.82 10.27
CA GLU A 69 -6.70 10.67 10.88
C GLU A 69 -5.32 10.41 10.25
N ALA A 70 -4.49 11.45 10.17
CA ALA A 70 -3.11 11.31 9.72
C ALA A 70 -2.34 10.44 10.72
N TRP A 71 -1.69 9.39 10.21
CA TRP A 71 -0.93 8.45 11.03
C TRP A 71 0.58 8.54 10.77
N LEU A 72 0.99 8.59 9.49
CA LEU A 72 2.38 8.88 9.11
C LEU A 72 2.42 10.09 8.18
N ASP A 73 3.37 10.96 8.42
CA ASP A 73 3.72 12.09 7.55
C ASP A 73 5.08 11.78 6.90
N LEU A 74 5.04 11.19 5.71
CA LEU A 74 6.22 10.83 4.94
C LEU A 74 6.73 11.98 4.06
N ASP A 75 5.90 13.02 3.82
CA ASP A 75 6.26 14.20 3.03
C ASP A 75 7.45 14.94 3.64
N ARG A 76 7.50 15.05 4.97
CA ARG A 76 8.65 15.66 5.67
C ARG A 76 9.99 15.02 5.38
N ALA A 77 10.00 13.74 4.99
CA ALA A 77 11.18 13.00 4.59
C ALA A 77 11.35 12.93 3.06
N GLY A 78 10.48 13.60 2.30
CA GLY A 78 10.47 13.56 0.83
C GLY A 78 10.12 12.18 0.28
N LEU A 79 9.30 11.40 0.99
CA LEU A 79 8.95 10.03 0.64
C LEU A 79 7.52 9.93 0.11
N ASN A 80 7.36 9.14 -0.94
CA ASN A 80 6.08 8.95 -1.61
C ASN A 80 5.54 7.54 -1.30
N PRO A 81 4.53 7.40 -0.41
CA PRO A 81 3.93 6.10 -0.10
C PRO A 81 3.19 5.55 -1.32
N ASP A 82 3.55 4.33 -1.75
CA ASP A 82 2.86 3.58 -2.80
C ASP A 82 2.09 2.40 -2.18
N GLY A 83 2.18 1.20 -2.69
CA GLY A 83 1.52 0.03 -2.12
C GLY A 83 1.99 -0.31 -0.71
N ALA A 84 1.13 -0.99 0.05
CA ALA A 84 1.46 -1.45 1.39
C ALA A 84 0.78 -2.76 1.74
N VAL A 85 1.35 -3.48 2.73
CA VAL A 85 0.78 -4.67 3.35
C VAL A 85 1.03 -4.64 4.85
N ILE A 86 0.13 -5.24 5.64
CA ILE A 86 0.34 -5.42 7.09
C ILE A 86 0.71 -6.88 7.35
N ASP A 87 1.72 -7.10 8.20
CA ASP A 87 2.14 -8.43 8.60
C ASP A 87 1.35 -8.98 9.81
N ALA A 88 1.63 -10.22 10.19
CA ALA A 88 0.92 -10.91 11.27
C ALA A 88 1.11 -10.25 12.66
N GLU A 89 2.13 -9.41 12.82
CA GLU A 89 2.40 -8.63 14.04
C GLU A 89 1.79 -7.22 13.99
N GLY A 90 1.04 -6.90 12.91
CA GLY A 90 0.42 -5.60 12.72
C GLY A 90 1.38 -4.51 12.23
N ARG A 91 2.59 -4.86 11.78
CA ARG A 91 3.55 -3.90 11.23
C ARG A 91 3.18 -3.55 9.80
N PHE A 92 3.29 -2.28 9.47
CA PHE A 92 2.94 -1.71 8.16
C PHE A 92 4.19 -1.67 7.26
N TRP A 93 4.16 -2.40 6.16
CA TRP A 93 5.22 -2.46 5.15
C TRP A 93 4.81 -1.64 3.93
N ASN A 94 5.50 -0.54 3.69
CA ASN A 94 5.15 0.44 2.65
C ASN A 94 6.25 0.57 1.61
N ALA A 95 5.91 0.35 0.35
CA ALA A 95 6.77 0.69 -0.76
C ALA A 95 6.86 2.22 -0.89
N GLN A 96 8.08 2.74 -1.00
CA GLN A 96 8.34 4.17 -1.09
C GLN A 96 8.83 4.49 -2.51
N TRP A 97 7.92 4.98 -3.32
CA TRP A 97 8.17 5.31 -4.72
C TRP A 97 9.29 6.34 -4.87
N GLY A 98 10.29 6.01 -5.68
CA GLY A 98 11.47 6.83 -5.88
C GLY A 98 12.60 6.62 -4.89
N ALA A 99 12.33 5.95 -3.75
CA ALA A 99 13.32 5.71 -2.71
C ALA A 99 13.99 4.33 -2.78
N GLY A 100 13.58 3.44 -3.69
CA GLY A 100 14.19 2.12 -3.90
C GLY A 100 14.10 1.18 -2.70
N ARG A 101 13.00 1.23 -1.94
CA ARG A 101 12.87 0.42 -0.72
C ARG A 101 11.41 0.17 -0.32
N VAL A 102 11.23 -0.82 0.53
CA VAL A 102 10.01 -1.01 1.34
C VAL A 102 10.37 -0.79 2.81
N ALA A 103 9.73 0.19 3.44
CA ALA A 103 9.94 0.52 4.84
C ALA A 103 8.88 -0.12 5.73
N CYS A 104 9.32 -0.64 6.89
CA CYS A 104 8.48 -1.23 7.90
C CYS A 104 8.29 -0.26 9.07
N TYR A 105 7.04 -0.11 9.49
CA TYR A 105 6.64 0.72 10.63
C TYR A 105 5.90 -0.12 11.66
N THR A 106 6.15 0.16 12.94
CA THR A 106 5.41 -0.43 14.05
C THR A 106 3.94 0.02 14.04
N PRO A 107 3.00 -0.67 14.73
CA PRO A 107 1.60 -0.26 14.80
C PRO A 107 1.37 1.17 15.34
N ASP A 108 2.31 1.70 16.14
CA ASP A 108 2.31 3.08 16.62
C ASP A 108 3.01 4.08 15.69
N GLY A 109 3.42 3.65 14.47
CA GLY A 109 3.94 4.53 13.41
C GLY A 109 5.43 4.83 13.50
N ARG A 110 6.22 4.12 14.34
CA ARG A 110 7.68 4.30 14.38
C ARG A 110 8.35 3.48 13.29
N PHE A 111 9.32 4.08 12.60
CA PHE A 111 10.18 3.36 11.66
C PHE A 111 10.94 2.26 12.39
N LEU A 112 10.94 1.05 11.83
CA LEU A 112 11.61 -0.11 12.39
C LEU A 112 12.81 -0.54 11.53
N GLN A 113 12.60 -0.78 10.25
CA GLN A 113 13.60 -1.24 9.29
C GLN A 113 13.14 -0.98 7.85
N ALA A 114 14.00 -1.24 6.89
CA ALA A 114 13.63 -1.28 5.48
C ALA A 114 14.36 -2.43 4.76
N VAL A 115 13.76 -2.90 3.65
CA VAL A 115 14.43 -3.74 2.66
C VAL A 115 14.64 -2.91 1.40
N GLU A 116 15.86 -2.94 0.86
CA GLU A 116 16.21 -2.17 -0.33
C GLU A 116 15.92 -2.98 -1.59
N THR A 117 15.51 -2.29 -2.67
CA THR A 117 15.42 -2.86 -4.02
C THR A 117 16.62 -2.35 -4.85
N PRO A 118 17.77 -3.04 -4.80
CA PRO A 118 18.98 -2.55 -5.44
C PRO A 118 18.78 -2.39 -6.95
N ASP A 119 19.34 -1.30 -7.49
CA ASP A 119 19.24 -0.94 -8.91
C ASP A 119 17.79 -0.76 -9.43
N ALA A 120 16.84 -0.48 -8.50
CA ALA A 120 15.45 -0.14 -8.82
C ALA A 120 14.92 0.91 -7.84
N THR A 121 14.56 2.09 -8.33
CA THR A 121 14.13 3.22 -7.46
C THR A 121 12.63 3.25 -7.21
N GLN A 122 11.83 2.71 -8.12
CA GLN A 122 10.38 2.79 -8.07
C GLN A 122 9.77 1.51 -7.49
N SER A 123 10.07 1.23 -6.18
CA SER A 123 9.37 0.17 -5.44
C SER A 123 7.89 0.51 -5.37
N SER A 124 7.02 -0.43 -5.80
CA SER A 124 5.60 -0.13 -6.01
C SER A 124 4.68 -0.86 -5.02
N CYS A 125 4.74 -2.17 -4.93
CA CYS A 125 3.82 -2.91 -4.08
C CYS A 125 4.50 -4.10 -3.40
N PRO A 126 4.47 -4.18 -2.04
CA PRO A 126 4.87 -5.35 -1.29
C PRO A 126 3.72 -6.33 -1.13
N ALA A 127 4.03 -7.62 -1.08
CA ALA A 127 3.08 -8.68 -0.72
C ALA A 127 3.83 -9.85 -0.05
N PHE A 128 3.24 -10.43 0.99
CA PHE A 128 3.77 -11.66 1.58
C PHE A 128 3.29 -12.88 0.81
N GLY A 129 4.20 -13.84 0.60
CA GLY A 129 3.92 -15.07 -0.14
C GLY A 129 4.87 -16.19 0.26
N GLY A 130 4.84 -17.27 -0.52
CA GLY A 130 5.51 -18.52 -0.19
C GLY A 130 4.64 -19.45 0.68
N PRO A 131 5.06 -20.69 0.92
CA PRO A 131 4.23 -21.70 1.61
C PRO A 131 3.84 -21.30 3.04
N ASP A 132 4.67 -20.52 3.72
CA ASP A 132 4.51 -20.06 5.10
C ASP A 132 4.27 -18.56 5.23
N LEU A 133 4.10 -17.85 4.09
CA LEU A 133 3.93 -16.40 3.99
C LEU A 133 5.10 -15.59 4.60
N SER A 134 6.32 -16.14 4.61
CA SER A 134 7.49 -15.49 5.18
C SER A 134 8.35 -14.74 4.16
N THR A 135 8.07 -14.89 2.87
CA THR A 135 8.78 -14.16 1.80
C THR A 135 8.03 -12.89 1.44
N LEU A 136 8.71 -11.75 1.56
CA LEU A 136 8.19 -10.46 1.08
C LEU A 136 8.59 -10.31 -0.40
N PHE A 137 7.61 -10.30 -1.28
CA PHE A 137 7.76 -9.95 -2.69
C PHE A 137 7.52 -8.46 -2.87
N VAL A 138 8.34 -7.80 -3.71
CA VAL A 138 8.24 -6.37 -3.98
C VAL A 138 8.28 -6.15 -5.49
N THR A 139 7.24 -5.58 -6.05
CA THR A 139 7.23 -5.15 -7.45
C THR A 139 7.91 -3.80 -7.59
N THR A 140 8.53 -3.56 -8.74
CA THR A 140 9.10 -2.27 -9.11
C THR A 140 8.59 -1.84 -10.49
N ALA A 141 8.63 -0.55 -10.79
CA ALA A 141 8.04 0.00 -12.01
C ALA A 141 9.06 0.70 -12.91
N LEU A 142 8.69 0.83 -14.19
CA LEU A 142 9.42 1.59 -15.22
C LEU A 142 8.70 2.89 -15.61
N GLU A 143 7.63 3.23 -14.92
CA GLU A 143 6.76 4.35 -15.27
C GLU A 143 7.55 5.67 -15.32
N ASN A 144 7.39 6.40 -16.42
CA ASN A 144 8.04 7.70 -16.66
C ASN A 144 9.59 7.70 -16.57
N MET A 145 10.26 6.56 -16.59
CA MET A 145 11.72 6.49 -16.59
C MET A 145 12.28 6.77 -17.99
N SER A 146 13.22 7.71 -18.08
CA SER A 146 13.99 7.93 -19.31
C SER A 146 14.91 6.73 -19.63
N ALA A 147 15.44 6.67 -20.85
CA ALA A 147 16.41 5.63 -21.25
C ALA A 147 17.65 5.64 -20.34
N GLU A 148 18.13 6.83 -19.98
CA GLU A 148 19.29 7.00 -19.08
C GLU A 148 18.98 6.56 -17.66
N ALA A 149 17.78 6.83 -17.15
CA ALA A 149 17.34 6.37 -15.84
C ALA A 149 17.24 4.84 -15.79
N ARG A 150 16.69 4.22 -16.85
CA ARG A 150 16.65 2.74 -16.98
C ARG A 150 18.03 2.12 -17.05
N ALA A 151 18.98 2.76 -17.74
CA ALA A 151 20.35 2.29 -17.79
C ALA A 151 21.06 2.36 -16.42
N ARG A 152 20.77 3.39 -15.61
CA ARG A 152 21.30 3.50 -14.24
C ARG A 152 20.63 2.58 -13.22
N HIS A 153 19.39 2.16 -13.48
CA HIS A 153 18.58 1.33 -12.59
C HIS A 153 18.05 0.11 -13.36
N PRO A 154 18.93 -0.82 -13.78
CA PRO A 154 18.59 -1.90 -14.70
C PRO A 154 17.64 -2.97 -14.09
N ALA A 155 17.49 -2.99 -12.78
CA ALA A 155 16.55 -3.89 -12.11
C ALA A 155 15.12 -3.32 -11.97
N SER A 156 14.87 -2.09 -12.45
CA SER A 156 13.51 -1.52 -12.49
C SER A 156 12.58 -2.36 -13.37
N GLY A 157 11.34 -2.54 -12.92
CA GLY A 157 10.35 -3.40 -13.56
C GLY A 157 10.45 -4.88 -13.17
N GLN A 158 11.42 -5.27 -12.34
CA GLN A 158 11.54 -6.62 -11.80
C GLN A 158 10.74 -6.78 -10.50
N VAL A 159 10.60 -8.04 -10.07
CA VAL A 159 10.06 -8.42 -8.76
C VAL A 159 11.22 -8.91 -7.89
N PHE A 160 11.34 -8.33 -6.71
CA PHE A 160 12.31 -8.75 -5.69
C PHE A 160 11.65 -9.70 -4.70
N ALA A 161 12.43 -10.61 -4.11
CA ALA A 161 11.99 -11.53 -3.08
C ALA A 161 12.95 -11.48 -1.89
N PHE A 162 12.41 -11.23 -0.71
CA PHE A 162 13.16 -11.14 0.55
C PHE A 162 12.65 -12.23 1.49
N PRO A 163 13.38 -13.35 1.66
CA PRO A 163 12.97 -14.43 2.54
C PRO A 163 13.14 -14.05 4.02
N ALA A 164 12.25 -14.56 4.86
CA ALA A 164 12.33 -14.51 6.33
C ALA A 164 12.43 -13.10 6.95
N VAL A 165 11.87 -12.07 6.29
CA VAL A 165 11.88 -10.71 6.87
C VAL A 165 10.77 -10.49 7.89
N ALA A 166 9.62 -11.13 7.68
CA ALA A 166 8.44 -11.12 8.54
C ALA A 166 7.49 -12.24 8.10
N ARG A 167 6.41 -12.43 8.83
CA ARG A 167 5.33 -13.36 8.45
C ARG A 167 4.08 -12.56 8.09
N GLY A 168 3.57 -12.76 6.88
CA GLY A 168 2.32 -12.20 6.43
C GLY A 168 1.09 -12.96 6.92
N LEU A 169 -0.07 -12.52 6.47
CA LEU A 169 -1.36 -13.16 6.66
C LEU A 169 -1.93 -13.58 5.29
N PRO A 170 -2.75 -14.64 5.23
CA PRO A 170 -3.51 -14.91 4.02
C PRO A 170 -4.42 -13.73 3.68
N GLU A 171 -4.41 -13.32 2.41
CA GLU A 171 -5.32 -12.27 1.95
C GLU A 171 -6.78 -12.75 2.02
N PRO A 172 -7.71 -11.90 2.50
CA PRO A 172 -9.12 -12.23 2.52
C PRO A 172 -9.66 -12.47 1.10
N GLN A 173 -10.46 -13.50 0.92
CA GLN A 173 -11.11 -13.76 -0.37
C GLN A 173 -12.29 -12.83 -0.59
N VAL A 174 -12.42 -12.32 -1.83
CA VAL A 174 -13.61 -11.59 -2.25
C VAL A 174 -14.76 -12.58 -2.44
N LEU A 175 -15.86 -12.38 -1.72
CA LEU A 175 -17.10 -13.12 -1.90
C LEU A 175 -17.88 -12.47 -3.04
N MET A 176 -17.95 -13.12 -4.19
CA MET A 176 -18.77 -12.68 -5.31
C MET A 176 -20.19 -13.23 -5.14
N PRO A 177 -21.25 -12.45 -5.44
CA PRO A 177 -22.61 -13.01 -5.49
C PRO A 177 -22.64 -14.13 -6.55
N PRO A 178 -23.52 -15.15 -6.37
CA PRO A 178 -23.75 -16.14 -7.42
C PRO A 178 -24.06 -15.41 -8.74
N LYS A 179 -23.51 -15.91 -9.84
CA LYS A 179 -23.98 -15.43 -11.15
C LYS A 179 -25.42 -15.93 -11.29
N ASP A 180 -26.36 -15.01 -11.35
CA ASP A 180 -27.70 -15.35 -11.80
C ASP A 180 -27.58 -16.02 -13.15
N GLY A 181 -28.02 -17.30 -13.24
CA GLY A 181 -27.96 -18.13 -14.43
C GLY A 181 -28.93 -17.68 -15.51
#